data_e440361c62d21419c41d46e4c0c425fc
#
_entry.id   e440361c62d21419c41d46e4c0c425fc
#
_cell.length_a   1.000
_cell.length_b   1.000
_cell.length_c   1.000
_cell.angle_alpha   90.00
_cell.angle_beta   90.00
_cell.angle_gamma   90.00
#
_symmetry.space_group_name_H-M   'P 1'
#
loop_
_entity.id
_entity.type
_entity.pdbx_description
1 polymer ?
#
loop_
_entity_poly.entity_id
_entity_poly.type
_entity_poly.pdbx_seq_one_letter_code
_entity_poly.pdbx_strand_id
1 'polypeptide(L)'
;MRRGPALLLWIVLLACAAPAQAEVVWLCKPGVEPNPCHESLETTVYEQDGTSRVENPQLARDPKVDCFYVYPTVSEQRSRNANKDKDPEVVAIARYQAGRFAQVCRVFAPVYRQQTLGGLALGGSAESLKLAYSDVEEAWREYLANDNRGRPFVLVGHSQGTRMLRQLVRREIDPDPAVRRRLVSAMLLGGNVLVRKGQTVGGDFQHVPACTAPQQLGCVIAWSTFNETPPSNSRYGRPPAEDTSGFGLPFGPEYEVLCTNPASLGANERREVTTYLRGEPFPGILGGLMVVMYGGPQPSAPTNFLRPADRYTAACETHDGANVLMLEPIGSSRRLNPSPDPSWGLHLADGNIALGDLVAHVERQVAALPQAKKPANAKKTKPRKAKRRKRARRTRSERRRDVRRRSWRP
;
A
#
# COMPACT_ATOMS: atom_id res chain seq x y z
N MET A 1 -11.54 6.43 -80.58
CA MET A 1 -10.61 6.28 -79.50
C MET A 1 -11.11 7.14 -78.37
N ARG A 2 -11.79 6.54 -77.40
CA ARG A 2 -12.27 7.26 -76.14
C ARG A 2 -11.48 6.77 -74.95
N ARG A 3 -10.69 7.67 -74.41
CA ARG A 3 -9.97 7.41 -73.15
C ARG A 3 -10.88 7.70 -71.91
N GLY A 4 -11.16 6.69 -71.13
CA GLY A 4 -11.91 6.84 -69.83
C GLY A 4 -10.97 7.34 -68.73
N PRO A 5 -11.49 8.10 -67.72
CA PRO A 5 -10.69 8.58 -66.63
C PRO A 5 -10.49 7.47 -65.59
N ALA A 6 -9.24 7.28 -65.13
CA ALA A 6 -8.88 6.43 -64.01
C ALA A 6 -9.23 7.14 -62.69
N LEU A 7 -10.15 6.57 -61.92
CA LEU A 7 -10.49 7.02 -60.57
C LEU A 7 -9.40 6.51 -59.62
N LEU A 8 -8.56 7.42 -59.11
CA LEU A 8 -7.63 7.15 -58.00
C LEU A 8 -8.41 7.18 -56.67
N LEU A 9 -8.61 6.00 -56.08
CA LEU A 9 -9.23 5.85 -54.75
C LEU A 9 -8.17 6.15 -53.69
N TRP A 10 -8.30 7.32 -53.04
CA TRP A 10 -7.48 7.65 -51.86
C TRP A 10 -8.06 6.95 -50.60
N ILE A 11 -7.38 5.90 -50.14
CA ILE A 11 -7.68 5.28 -48.82
C ILE A 11 -7.07 6.16 -47.76
N VAL A 12 -7.92 6.95 -47.10
CA VAL A 12 -7.53 7.69 -45.85
C VAL A 12 -7.50 6.70 -44.72
N LEU A 13 -6.32 6.26 -44.30
CA LEU A 13 -6.09 5.54 -43.06
C LEU A 13 -6.32 6.51 -41.91
N LEU A 14 -7.51 6.47 -41.26
CA LEU A 14 -7.74 7.07 -39.96
C LEU A 14 -6.91 6.27 -38.93
N ALA A 15 -5.74 6.77 -38.61
CA ALA A 15 -5.03 6.33 -37.41
C ALA A 15 -5.86 6.79 -36.21
N CYS A 16 -6.59 5.89 -35.56
CA CYS A 16 -7.15 6.11 -34.22
C CYS A 16 -5.97 6.32 -33.28
N ALA A 17 -5.61 7.58 -33.03
CA ALA A 17 -4.73 7.92 -31.94
C ALA A 17 -5.45 7.50 -30.63
N ALA A 18 -4.99 6.41 -30.01
CA ALA A 18 -5.41 6.09 -28.64
C ALA A 18 -5.12 7.32 -27.77
N PRO A 19 -6.05 7.74 -26.89
CA PRO A 19 -5.77 8.84 -25.98
C PRO A 19 -4.48 8.52 -25.25
N ALA A 20 -3.52 9.45 -25.26
CA ALA A 20 -2.28 9.33 -24.49
C ALA A 20 -2.70 9.18 -23.01
N GLN A 21 -2.55 7.98 -22.47
CA GLN A 21 -2.78 7.71 -21.06
C GLN A 21 -1.76 8.54 -20.28
N ALA A 22 -2.21 9.37 -19.34
CA ALA A 22 -1.31 10.20 -18.58
C ALA A 22 -0.33 9.28 -17.84
N GLU A 23 0.97 9.53 -18.00
CA GLU A 23 2.01 8.70 -17.41
C GLU A 23 1.89 8.70 -15.88
N VAL A 24 1.92 7.50 -15.27
CA VAL A 24 1.93 7.34 -13.82
C VAL A 24 3.30 7.77 -13.28
N VAL A 25 3.29 8.76 -12.41
CA VAL A 25 4.51 9.21 -11.73
C VAL A 25 4.67 8.41 -10.45
N TRP A 26 5.76 7.66 -10.32
CA TRP A 26 6.07 6.88 -9.13
C TRP A 26 6.96 7.67 -8.18
N LEU A 27 6.49 7.88 -6.95
CA LEU A 27 7.30 8.39 -5.85
C LEU A 27 8.24 7.30 -5.33
N CYS A 28 7.69 6.10 -5.11
CA CYS A 28 8.43 4.91 -4.73
C CYS A 28 8.06 3.75 -5.65
N LYS A 29 9.08 3.09 -6.21
CA LYS A 29 8.96 1.88 -7.02
C LYS A 29 10.37 1.24 -7.12
N PRO A 30 10.50 -0.09 -7.11
CA PRO A 30 11.80 -0.72 -7.36
C PRO A 30 12.40 -0.25 -8.69
N GLY A 31 13.65 0.20 -8.66
CA GLY A 31 14.38 0.70 -9.84
C GLY A 31 14.13 2.16 -10.22
N VAL A 32 13.30 2.88 -9.47
CA VAL A 32 13.14 4.34 -9.60
C VAL A 32 14.08 5.02 -8.61
N GLU A 33 14.84 6.01 -9.08
CA GLU A 33 15.75 6.81 -8.25
C GLU A 33 15.50 8.32 -8.43
N PRO A 34 15.55 9.13 -7.36
CA PRO A 34 15.68 8.71 -5.95
C PRO A 34 14.41 7.98 -5.45
N ASN A 35 14.61 6.99 -4.55
CA ASN A 35 13.51 6.22 -3.97
C ASN A 35 13.40 6.48 -2.45
N PRO A 36 12.54 7.39 -1.99
CA PRO A 36 12.42 7.74 -0.58
C PRO A 36 11.89 6.60 0.31
N CYS A 37 11.33 5.55 -0.28
CA CYS A 37 10.89 4.37 0.46
C CYS A 37 11.95 3.26 0.57
N HIS A 38 13.15 3.45 0.02
CA HIS A 38 14.20 2.43 -0.01
C HIS A 38 15.54 3.00 0.45
N GLU A 39 15.50 3.70 1.58
CA GLU A 39 16.67 4.28 2.25
C GLU A 39 17.08 3.42 3.46
N SER A 40 18.22 3.77 4.12
CA SER A 40 18.65 3.11 5.35
C SER A 40 17.55 3.11 6.41
N LEU A 41 17.40 1.99 7.12
CA LEU A 41 16.46 1.82 8.23
C LEU A 41 17.12 2.05 9.60
N GLU A 42 18.33 2.59 9.62
CA GLU A 42 19.05 2.91 10.85
C GLU A 42 18.17 3.73 11.78
N THR A 43 18.10 3.33 13.04
CA THR A 43 17.13 3.83 14.01
C THR A 43 17.79 4.11 15.34
N THR A 44 17.72 5.35 15.82
CA THR A 44 18.06 5.67 17.21
C THR A 44 16.87 5.33 18.11
N VAL A 45 17.06 4.46 19.08
CA VAL A 45 16.08 4.14 20.13
C VAL A 45 16.45 4.94 21.37
N TYR A 46 15.57 5.84 21.77
CA TYR A 46 15.68 6.58 23.03
C TYR A 46 14.86 5.87 24.11
N GLU A 47 15.43 5.72 25.29
CA GLU A 47 14.78 5.13 26.45
C GLU A 47 14.35 6.22 27.45
N GLN A 48 13.38 5.92 28.33
CA GLN A 48 12.87 6.89 29.32
C GLN A 48 13.88 7.26 30.40
N ASP A 49 14.90 6.43 30.61
CA ASP A 49 16.01 6.71 31.53
C ASP A 49 17.08 7.66 30.95
N GLY A 50 16.87 8.17 29.72
CA GLY A 50 17.79 9.06 29.01
C GLY A 50 18.87 8.34 28.23
N THR A 51 18.96 7.03 28.27
CA THR A 51 19.89 6.26 27.43
C THR A 51 19.41 6.15 26.00
N SER A 52 20.31 5.86 25.09
CA SER A 52 19.98 5.59 23.69
C SER A 52 20.89 4.52 23.10
N ARG A 53 20.38 3.84 22.06
CA ARG A 53 21.12 2.90 21.22
C ARG A 53 20.74 3.03 19.77
N VAL A 54 21.62 2.59 18.90
CA VAL A 54 21.34 2.53 17.46
C VAL A 54 21.04 1.09 17.04
N GLU A 55 19.94 0.89 16.37
CA GLU A 55 19.55 -0.36 15.72
C GLU A 55 19.69 -0.20 14.21
N ASN A 56 20.07 -1.26 13.51
CA ASN A 56 20.23 -1.23 12.05
C ASN A 56 19.44 -2.37 11.38
N PRO A 57 18.10 -2.28 11.35
CA PRO A 57 17.28 -3.20 10.59
C PRO A 57 17.65 -3.16 9.11
N GLN A 58 17.60 -4.32 8.45
CA GLN A 58 17.99 -4.43 7.06
C GLN A 58 16.79 -4.31 6.13
N LEU A 59 17.00 -3.71 4.97
CA LEU A 59 16.05 -3.78 3.86
C LEU A 59 15.85 -5.23 3.43
N ALA A 60 14.62 -5.61 3.09
CA ALA A 60 14.33 -6.95 2.60
C ALA A 60 15.04 -7.20 1.27
N ARG A 61 15.89 -8.25 1.20
CA ARG A 61 16.63 -8.61 -0.03
C ARG A 61 15.72 -9.23 -1.10
N ASP A 62 14.76 -10.04 -0.68
CA ASP A 62 13.79 -10.72 -1.56
C ASP A 62 12.40 -10.73 -0.89
N PRO A 63 11.75 -9.58 -0.79
CA PRO A 63 10.44 -9.50 -0.15
C PRO A 63 9.40 -10.29 -0.95
N LYS A 64 8.57 -11.06 -0.26
CA LYS A 64 7.55 -11.92 -0.87
C LYS A 64 6.25 -11.18 -1.16
N VAL A 65 6.11 -9.97 -0.68
CA VAL A 65 4.90 -9.16 -0.72
C VAL A 65 5.23 -7.76 -1.23
N ASP A 66 4.26 -7.11 -1.83
CA ASP A 66 4.33 -5.72 -2.24
C ASP A 66 3.51 -4.86 -1.28
N CYS A 67 3.97 -3.65 -0.95
CA CYS A 67 3.22 -2.65 -0.22
C CYS A 67 2.84 -1.51 -1.19
N PHE A 68 1.56 -1.32 -1.43
CA PHE A 68 1.04 -0.20 -2.22
C PHE A 68 0.58 0.89 -1.26
N TYR A 69 1.33 1.99 -1.23
CA TYR A 69 1.13 3.09 -0.28
C TYR A 69 0.50 4.31 -0.96
N VAL A 70 -0.54 4.87 -0.35
CA VAL A 70 -1.17 6.14 -0.74
C VAL A 70 -1.13 7.10 0.43
N TYR A 71 -0.39 8.20 0.26
CA TYR A 71 -0.08 9.15 1.31
C TYR A 71 -1.25 10.10 1.64
N PRO A 72 -1.22 10.79 2.80
CA PRO A 72 -2.24 11.76 3.21
C PRO A 72 -2.11 13.08 2.44
N THR A 73 -3.01 14.02 2.74
CA THR A 73 -2.89 15.43 2.31
C THR A 73 -1.64 16.05 2.93
N VAL A 74 -0.68 16.42 2.09
CA VAL A 74 0.57 17.08 2.51
C VAL A 74 0.91 18.30 1.67
N SER A 75 0.40 18.39 0.43
CA SER A 75 0.78 19.42 -0.53
C SER A 75 0.40 20.83 -0.08
N GLU A 76 1.38 21.72 -0.12
CA GLU A 76 1.25 23.15 0.16
C GLU A 76 1.01 23.98 -1.11
N GLN A 77 0.80 23.34 -2.27
CA GLN A 77 0.47 24.03 -3.50
C GLN A 77 -0.83 24.82 -3.35
N ARG A 78 -0.93 25.96 -4.05
CA ARG A 78 -2.07 26.90 -3.90
C ARG A 78 -3.35 26.45 -4.60
N SER A 79 -3.25 25.53 -5.57
CA SER A 79 -4.39 24.96 -6.28
C SER A 79 -5.22 24.02 -5.38
N ARG A 80 -6.48 23.75 -5.74
CA ARG A 80 -7.31 22.80 -4.98
C ARG A 80 -6.74 21.38 -4.97
N ASN A 81 -6.20 20.94 -6.11
CA ASN A 81 -5.46 19.69 -6.25
C ASN A 81 -4.01 20.01 -6.58
N ALA A 82 -3.09 19.26 -6.02
CA ALA A 82 -1.70 19.29 -6.40
C ALA A 82 -1.53 18.81 -7.86
N ASN A 83 -0.41 19.18 -8.47
CA ASN A 83 0.07 18.50 -9.66
C ASN A 83 0.77 17.17 -9.28
N LYS A 84 1.50 16.55 -10.22
CA LYS A 84 2.25 15.31 -9.97
C LYS A 84 3.75 15.57 -9.69
N ASP A 85 4.13 16.75 -9.17
CA ASP A 85 5.49 17.03 -8.75
C ASP A 85 5.83 16.32 -7.43
N LYS A 86 7.10 15.94 -7.29
CA LYS A 86 7.62 15.32 -6.06
C LYS A 86 8.10 16.41 -5.10
N ASP A 87 7.18 17.22 -4.62
CA ASP A 87 7.49 18.30 -3.68
C ASP A 87 8.13 17.75 -2.38
N PRO A 88 8.92 18.57 -1.65
CA PRO A 88 9.62 18.14 -0.45
C PRO A 88 8.74 17.44 0.58
N GLU A 89 7.51 17.95 0.83
CA GLU A 89 6.56 17.37 1.76
C GLU A 89 6.00 16.03 1.27
N VAL A 90 5.87 15.83 -0.05
CA VAL A 90 5.46 14.54 -0.66
C VAL A 90 6.56 13.49 -0.47
N VAL A 91 7.82 13.89 -0.67
CA VAL A 91 8.98 13.02 -0.41
C VAL A 91 9.09 12.71 1.09
N ALA A 92 8.94 13.72 1.96
CA ALA A 92 9.04 13.57 3.40
C ALA A 92 7.99 12.59 3.95
N ILE A 93 6.71 12.66 3.50
CA ILE A 93 5.67 11.77 4.02
C ILE A 93 5.89 10.32 3.60
N ALA A 94 6.41 10.05 2.41
CA ALA A 94 6.77 8.70 1.98
C ALA A 94 7.87 8.11 2.85
N ARG A 95 8.92 8.89 3.15
CA ARG A 95 9.96 8.51 4.11
C ARG A 95 9.37 8.25 5.49
N TYR A 96 8.45 9.11 5.93
CA TYR A 96 7.89 9.12 7.28
C TYR A 96 6.98 7.92 7.55
N GLN A 97 6.15 7.52 6.57
CA GLN A 97 5.12 6.48 6.76
C GLN A 97 5.40 5.19 6.00
N ALA A 98 6.03 5.24 4.83
CA ALA A 98 6.23 4.06 4.00
C ALA A 98 7.63 3.46 4.08
N GLY A 99 8.66 4.23 4.42
CA GLY A 99 10.06 3.78 4.39
C GLY A 99 10.32 2.53 5.23
N ARG A 100 9.71 2.42 6.43
CA ARG A 100 9.87 1.25 7.32
C ARG A 100 9.33 -0.05 6.72
N PHE A 101 8.35 0.00 5.83
CA PHE A 101 7.83 -1.20 5.17
C PHE A 101 8.85 -1.86 4.23
N ALA A 102 9.90 -1.15 3.81
CA ALA A 102 10.97 -1.73 2.98
C ALA A 102 11.74 -2.87 3.66
N GLN A 103 11.61 -3.04 5.00
CA GLN A 103 12.16 -4.24 5.66
C GLN A 103 11.36 -5.52 5.35
N VAL A 104 10.15 -5.43 4.80
CA VAL A 104 9.28 -6.59 4.52
C VAL A 104 8.67 -6.59 3.12
N CYS A 105 8.59 -5.42 2.45
CA CYS A 105 7.90 -5.23 1.17
C CYS A 105 8.81 -4.66 0.08
N ARG A 106 8.44 -4.90 -1.19
CA ARG A 106 8.72 -3.93 -2.25
C ARG A 106 7.67 -2.82 -2.14
N VAL A 107 8.10 -1.59 -1.96
CA VAL A 107 7.18 -0.47 -1.78
C VAL A 107 6.87 0.20 -3.11
N PHE A 108 5.59 0.42 -3.36
CA PHE A 108 5.05 1.17 -4.49
C PHE A 108 4.21 2.32 -3.96
N ALA A 109 4.49 3.53 -4.39
CA ALA A 109 3.75 4.73 -4.02
C ALA A 109 3.60 5.63 -5.25
N PRO A 110 2.40 5.81 -5.80
CA PRO A 110 2.19 6.76 -6.88
C PRO A 110 2.17 8.20 -6.35
N VAL A 111 2.63 9.15 -7.15
CA VAL A 111 2.25 10.55 -6.99
C VAL A 111 0.86 10.73 -7.58
N TYR A 112 -0.04 11.34 -6.83
CA TYR A 112 -1.40 11.57 -7.28
C TYR A 112 -1.81 13.03 -7.02
N ARG A 113 -2.73 13.56 -7.80
CA ARG A 113 -3.25 14.91 -7.65
C ARG A 113 -4.13 15.04 -6.42
N GLN A 114 -3.47 14.88 -5.25
CA GLN A 114 -4.11 15.00 -3.95
C GLN A 114 -4.82 16.35 -3.80
N GLN A 115 -5.87 16.38 -3.02
CA GLN A 115 -6.40 17.64 -2.51
C GLN A 115 -5.35 18.29 -1.62
N THR A 116 -5.04 19.56 -1.85
CA THR A 116 -4.00 20.28 -1.10
C THR A 116 -4.48 20.70 0.29
N LEU A 117 -3.56 21.14 1.16
CA LEU A 117 -3.93 21.71 2.48
C LEU A 117 -4.83 22.93 2.31
N GLY A 118 -4.54 23.79 1.33
CA GLY A 118 -5.40 24.93 0.99
C GLY A 118 -6.77 24.50 0.47
N GLY A 119 -6.81 23.50 -0.41
CA GLY A 119 -8.06 22.90 -0.91
C GLY A 119 -8.92 22.29 0.20
N LEU A 120 -8.29 21.64 1.17
CA LEU A 120 -8.96 21.08 2.35
C LEU A 120 -9.51 22.18 3.27
N ALA A 121 -8.74 23.24 3.52
CA ALA A 121 -9.17 24.38 4.32
C ALA A 121 -10.37 25.13 3.71
N LEU A 122 -10.53 25.11 2.38
CA LEU A 122 -11.68 25.63 1.64
C LEU A 122 -12.88 24.66 1.60
N GLY A 123 -12.91 23.64 2.43
CA GLY A 123 -14.01 22.69 2.57
C GLY A 123 -13.92 21.47 1.65
N GLY A 124 -12.90 21.37 0.82
CA GLY A 124 -12.75 20.26 -0.13
C GLY A 124 -13.82 20.26 -1.25
N SER A 125 -13.78 19.30 -2.16
CA SER A 125 -14.88 19.03 -3.09
C SER A 125 -14.89 17.57 -3.55
N ALA A 126 -16.05 17.07 -3.93
CA ALA A 126 -16.21 15.73 -4.48
C ALA A 126 -15.43 15.57 -5.81
N GLU A 127 -15.40 16.60 -6.67
CA GLU A 127 -14.66 16.60 -7.93
C GLU A 127 -13.16 16.49 -7.68
N SER A 128 -12.65 17.22 -6.69
CA SER A 128 -11.25 17.18 -6.26
C SER A 128 -10.85 15.78 -5.78
N LEU A 129 -11.74 15.12 -5.03
CA LEU A 129 -11.52 13.75 -4.57
C LEU A 129 -11.60 12.71 -5.71
N LYS A 130 -12.53 12.90 -6.66
CA LYS A 130 -12.64 12.04 -7.86
C LYS A 130 -11.39 12.14 -8.73
N LEU A 131 -10.84 13.36 -8.89
CA LEU A 131 -9.58 13.56 -9.60
C LEU A 131 -8.41 12.85 -8.91
N ALA A 132 -8.30 12.99 -7.59
CA ALA A 132 -7.27 12.29 -6.80
C ALA A 132 -7.42 10.76 -6.93
N TYR A 133 -8.66 10.26 -6.88
CA TYR A 133 -8.93 8.83 -7.01
C TYR A 133 -8.58 8.29 -8.39
N SER A 134 -8.88 9.03 -9.46
CA SER A 134 -8.56 8.57 -10.83
C SER A 134 -7.07 8.32 -11.03
N ASP A 135 -6.19 9.13 -10.43
CA ASP A 135 -4.74 8.90 -10.49
C ASP A 135 -4.31 7.65 -9.70
N VAL A 136 -4.91 7.42 -8.53
CA VAL A 136 -4.63 6.23 -7.71
C VAL A 136 -5.13 4.95 -8.40
N GLU A 137 -6.32 4.99 -9.01
CA GLU A 137 -6.89 3.88 -9.77
C GLU A 137 -6.04 3.55 -11.01
N GLU A 138 -5.59 4.57 -11.74
CA GLU A 138 -4.68 4.41 -12.89
C GLU A 138 -3.37 3.76 -12.46
N ALA A 139 -2.75 4.26 -11.40
CA ALA A 139 -1.52 3.72 -10.85
C ALA A 139 -1.69 2.26 -10.36
N TRP A 140 -2.83 1.94 -9.76
CA TRP A 140 -3.16 0.58 -9.35
C TRP A 140 -3.25 -0.38 -10.55
N ARG A 141 -3.91 0.04 -11.63
CA ARG A 141 -4.03 -0.76 -12.85
C ARG A 141 -2.68 -0.98 -13.52
N GLU A 142 -1.84 0.08 -13.59
CA GLU A 142 -0.48 -0.02 -14.10
C GLU A 142 0.36 -0.98 -13.26
N TYR A 143 0.31 -0.84 -11.92
CA TYR A 143 1.01 -1.73 -11.00
C TYR A 143 0.60 -3.20 -11.20
N LEU A 144 -0.70 -3.49 -11.32
CA LEU A 144 -1.16 -4.86 -11.56
C LEU A 144 -0.69 -5.42 -12.90
N ALA A 145 -0.70 -4.59 -13.95
CA ALA A 145 -0.33 -5.00 -15.30
C ALA A 145 1.19 -5.25 -15.46
N ASN A 146 2.01 -4.38 -14.86
CA ASN A 146 3.44 -4.33 -15.18
C ASN A 146 4.35 -4.85 -14.06
N ASP A 147 3.99 -4.65 -12.78
CA ASP A 147 4.90 -4.80 -11.65
C ASP A 147 4.53 -5.92 -10.68
N ASN A 148 3.25 -6.13 -10.41
CA ASN A 148 2.80 -7.06 -9.37
C ASN A 148 3.03 -8.52 -9.74
N ARG A 149 2.82 -8.92 -10.98
CA ARG A 149 3.05 -10.29 -11.49
C ARG A 149 2.38 -11.37 -10.62
N GLY A 150 1.17 -11.08 -10.11
CA GLY A 150 0.41 -12.01 -9.27
C GLY A 150 0.90 -12.16 -7.84
N ARG A 151 1.80 -11.31 -7.35
CA ARG A 151 2.30 -11.33 -5.97
C ARG A 151 1.23 -10.94 -4.97
N PRO A 152 1.28 -11.47 -3.73
CA PRO A 152 0.49 -10.93 -2.62
C PRO A 152 0.84 -9.46 -2.37
N PHE A 153 -0.13 -8.68 -1.88
CA PHE A 153 0.07 -7.26 -1.62
C PHE A 153 -0.61 -6.80 -0.32
N VAL A 154 -0.03 -5.76 0.27
CA VAL A 154 -0.57 -4.97 1.38
C VAL A 154 -0.92 -3.60 0.82
N LEU A 155 -2.06 -3.06 1.23
CA LEU A 155 -2.40 -1.65 1.00
C LEU A 155 -2.11 -0.86 2.27
N VAL A 156 -1.50 0.31 2.13
CA VAL A 156 -1.22 1.21 3.26
C VAL A 156 -1.70 2.60 2.90
N GLY A 157 -2.61 3.14 3.68
CA GLY A 157 -3.15 4.49 3.47
C GLY A 157 -3.32 5.24 4.77
N HIS A 158 -3.15 6.56 4.68
CA HIS A 158 -3.45 7.47 5.79
C HIS A 158 -4.31 8.63 5.30
N SER A 159 -5.31 9.05 6.08
CA SER A 159 -6.12 10.24 5.81
C SER A 159 -6.76 10.21 4.41
N GLN A 160 -6.43 11.16 3.53
CA GLN A 160 -6.89 11.17 2.14
C GLN A 160 -6.49 9.89 1.40
N GLY A 161 -5.28 9.35 1.65
CA GLY A 161 -4.85 8.06 1.10
C GLY A 161 -5.75 6.91 1.52
N THR A 162 -6.18 6.88 2.78
CA THR A 162 -7.20 5.94 3.26
C THR A 162 -8.51 6.08 2.48
N ARG A 163 -8.96 7.31 2.23
CA ARG A 163 -10.19 7.56 1.46
C ARG A 163 -10.07 7.02 0.03
N MET A 164 -8.92 7.21 -0.61
CA MET A 164 -8.65 6.65 -1.95
C MET A 164 -8.63 5.13 -1.92
N LEU A 165 -7.95 4.53 -0.96
CA LEU A 165 -7.85 3.07 -0.84
C LEU A 165 -9.18 2.41 -0.44
N ARG A 166 -10.02 3.05 0.39
CA ARG A 166 -11.38 2.55 0.67
C ARG A 166 -12.16 2.37 -0.64
N GLN A 167 -12.09 3.38 -1.51
CA GLN A 167 -12.76 3.32 -2.81
C GLN A 167 -12.13 2.28 -3.74
N LEU A 168 -10.81 2.15 -3.73
CA LEU A 168 -10.08 1.15 -4.53
C LEU A 168 -10.43 -0.28 -4.09
N VAL A 169 -10.40 -0.55 -2.78
CA VAL A 169 -10.79 -1.88 -2.25
C VAL A 169 -12.22 -2.20 -2.64
N ARG A 170 -13.13 -1.27 -2.45
CA ARG A 170 -14.56 -1.45 -2.74
C ARG A 170 -14.85 -1.74 -4.21
N ARG A 171 -14.13 -1.11 -5.14
CA ARG A 171 -14.40 -1.23 -6.59
C ARG A 171 -13.57 -2.29 -7.29
N GLU A 172 -12.30 -2.42 -6.93
CA GLU A 172 -11.33 -3.20 -7.71
C GLU A 172 -10.91 -4.50 -7.01
N ILE A 173 -11.04 -4.59 -5.67
CA ILE A 173 -10.49 -5.70 -4.90
C ILE A 173 -11.60 -6.55 -4.27
N ASP A 174 -12.50 -5.95 -3.51
CA ASP A 174 -13.54 -6.66 -2.78
C ASP A 174 -14.48 -7.47 -3.68
N PRO A 175 -14.92 -6.98 -4.87
CA PRO A 175 -15.76 -7.74 -5.79
C PRO A 175 -15.02 -8.84 -6.55
N ASP A 176 -13.70 -8.68 -6.79
CA ASP A 176 -12.92 -9.63 -7.61
C ASP A 176 -12.23 -10.70 -6.74
N PRO A 177 -12.69 -11.96 -6.74
CA PRO A 177 -12.06 -13.02 -5.95
C PRO A 177 -10.61 -13.31 -6.37
N ALA A 178 -10.22 -13.03 -7.62
CA ALA A 178 -8.85 -13.30 -8.10
C ALA A 178 -7.86 -12.27 -7.54
N VAL A 179 -8.29 -11.00 -7.44
CA VAL A 179 -7.50 -9.93 -6.83
C VAL A 179 -7.55 -10.05 -5.32
N ARG A 180 -8.74 -10.25 -4.73
CA ARG A 180 -8.95 -10.34 -3.27
C ARG A 180 -8.12 -11.45 -2.62
N ARG A 181 -7.94 -12.61 -3.26
CA ARG A 181 -7.09 -13.70 -2.74
C ARG A 181 -5.61 -13.33 -2.61
N ARG A 182 -5.16 -12.26 -3.24
CA ARG A 182 -3.79 -11.74 -3.15
C ARG A 182 -3.63 -10.66 -2.09
N LEU A 183 -4.75 -10.13 -1.56
CA LEU A 183 -4.71 -9.16 -0.48
C LEU A 183 -4.19 -9.83 0.79
N VAL A 184 -3.08 -9.33 1.32
CA VAL A 184 -2.55 -9.71 2.64
C VAL A 184 -3.31 -8.95 3.71
N SER A 185 -3.27 -7.64 3.65
CA SER A 185 -4.11 -6.75 4.47
C SER A 185 -4.24 -5.36 3.83
N ALA A 186 -5.28 -4.63 4.23
CA ALA A 186 -5.44 -3.21 3.94
C ALA A 186 -5.35 -2.41 5.25
N MET A 187 -4.30 -1.61 5.40
CA MET A 187 -4.05 -0.74 6.54
C MET A 187 -4.59 0.65 6.20
N LEU A 188 -5.77 0.97 6.71
CA LEU A 188 -6.57 2.15 6.34
C LEU A 188 -6.69 3.09 7.55
N LEU A 189 -5.68 3.92 7.75
CA LEU A 189 -5.47 4.71 8.96
C LEU A 189 -6.04 6.13 8.82
N GLY A 190 -6.53 6.68 9.93
CA GLY A 190 -7.03 8.06 9.94
C GLY A 190 -8.22 8.26 9.00
N GLY A 191 -9.16 7.33 9.00
CA GLY A 191 -10.36 7.39 8.18
C GLY A 191 -11.51 6.55 8.76
N ASN A 192 -12.74 6.93 8.42
CA ASN A 192 -13.93 6.23 8.91
C ASN A 192 -14.26 5.03 8.01
N VAL A 193 -13.51 3.93 8.15
CA VAL A 193 -13.86 2.65 7.52
C VAL A 193 -15.09 2.10 8.23
N LEU A 194 -16.16 1.81 7.49
CA LEU A 194 -17.44 1.39 8.07
C LEU A 194 -17.64 -0.11 7.96
N VAL A 195 -18.20 -0.67 9.02
CA VAL A 195 -18.77 -2.02 9.07
C VAL A 195 -20.21 -1.93 9.58
N ARG A 196 -21.03 -2.97 9.36
CA ARG A 196 -22.33 -3.05 10.06
C ARG A 196 -22.09 -3.21 11.54
N LYS A 197 -22.90 -2.57 12.38
CA LYS A 197 -22.82 -2.68 13.85
C LYS A 197 -22.71 -4.13 14.30
N GLY A 198 -21.70 -4.42 15.12
CA GLY A 198 -21.40 -5.74 15.65
C GLY A 198 -20.90 -6.76 14.64
N GLN A 199 -20.52 -6.33 13.43
CA GLN A 199 -20.00 -7.20 12.39
C GLN A 199 -18.60 -6.76 11.93
N THR A 200 -17.93 -7.62 11.18
CA THR A 200 -16.60 -7.32 10.61
C THR A 200 -16.66 -6.90 9.13
N VAL A 201 -17.83 -6.95 8.52
CA VAL A 201 -18.12 -6.65 7.09
C VAL A 201 -19.46 -5.94 6.93
N GLY A 202 -19.87 -5.70 5.69
CA GLY A 202 -21.19 -5.22 5.32
C GLY A 202 -21.34 -3.70 5.37
N GLY A 203 -20.23 -2.98 5.54
CA GLY A 203 -20.14 -1.53 5.37
C GLY A 203 -19.42 -1.17 4.08
N ASP A 204 -18.19 -0.65 4.17
CA ASP A 204 -17.38 -0.33 3.01
C ASP A 204 -17.12 -1.55 2.13
N PHE A 205 -16.92 -2.71 2.74
CA PHE A 205 -16.57 -3.96 2.06
C PHE A 205 -17.56 -5.06 2.41
N GLN A 206 -17.84 -5.92 1.42
CA GLN A 206 -18.79 -7.04 1.59
C GLN A 206 -18.06 -8.35 1.89
N HIS A 207 -16.82 -8.50 1.47
CA HIS A 207 -16.06 -9.75 1.54
C HIS A 207 -14.73 -9.60 2.30
N VAL A 208 -14.16 -8.39 2.39
CA VAL A 208 -12.92 -8.13 3.11
C VAL A 208 -13.26 -7.74 4.55
N PRO A 209 -13.07 -8.64 5.55
CA PRO A 209 -13.45 -8.39 6.94
C PRO A 209 -12.40 -7.57 7.68
N ALA A 210 -12.74 -7.07 8.85
CA ALA A 210 -11.77 -6.59 9.84
C ALA A 210 -10.79 -7.70 10.22
N CYS A 211 -9.52 -7.35 10.48
CA CYS A 211 -8.55 -8.28 11.04
C CYS A 211 -8.87 -8.56 12.52
N THR A 212 -9.03 -9.85 12.86
CA THR A 212 -9.34 -10.33 14.21
C THR A 212 -8.24 -11.22 14.78
N ALA A 213 -7.18 -11.48 14.01
CA ALA A 213 -6.03 -12.27 14.45
C ALA A 213 -4.74 -11.80 13.76
N PRO A 214 -3.57 -11.89 14.43
CA PRO A 214 -2.30 -11.37 13.91
C PRO A 214 -1.81 -11.99 12.59
N GLN A 215 -2.23 -13.21 12.27
CA GLN A 215 -1.83 -13.94 11.06
C GLN A 215 -2.94 -14.01 10.01
N GLN A 216 -4.07 -13.39 10.25
CA GLN A 216 -5.19 -13.38 9.31
C GLN A 216 -4.80 -12.66 8.01
N LEU A 217 -5.12 -13.27 6.87
CA LEU A 217 -4.93 -12.69 5.55
C LEU A 217 -6.26 -12.21 4.98
N GLY A 218 -6.21 -11.28 4.04
CA GLY A 218 -7.39 -10.76 3.35
C GLY A 218 -8.30 -9.92 4.25
N CYS A 219 -7.74 -9.12 5.15
CA CYS A 219 -8.49 -8.35 6.14
C CYS A 219 -8.05 -6.89 6.23
N VAL A 220 -8.82 -6.08 6.96
CA VAL A 220 -8.58 -4.64 7.16
C VAL A 220 -8.10 -4.36 8.58
N ILE A 221 -7.06 -3.53 8.68
CA ILE A 221 -6.60 -2.87 9.90
C ILE A 221 -6.94 -1.39 9.75
N ALA A 222 -7.72 -0.83 10.68
CA ALA A 222 -8.16 0.55 10.62
C ALA A 222 -8.34 1.16 12.00
N TRP A 223 -7.99 2.43 12.17
CA TRP A 223 -8.28 3.24 13.35
C TRP A 223 -8.12 4.73 13.05
N SER A 224 -8.62 5.55 13.96
CA SER A 224 -8.23 6.96 14.14
C SER A 224 -7.90 7.16 15.62
N THR A 225 -6.83 7.91 15.92
CA THR A 225 -6.24 8.01 17.24
C THR A 225 -6.76 9.21 18.01
N PHE A 226 -7.16 8.99 19.27
CA PHE A 226 -7.53 10.02 20.23
C PHE A 226 -6.83 9.73 21.57
N ASN A 227 -6.73 10.73 22.44
CA ASN A 227 -6.27 10.59 23.83
C ASN A 227 -7.21 11.29 24.82
N GLU A 228 -8.36 11.69 24.33
CA GLU A 228 -9.50 12.24 25.07
C GLU A 228 -10.79 11.78 24.40
N THR A 229 -11.89 11.78 25.13
CA THR A 229 -13.22 11.49 24.58
C THR A 229 -13.46 12.32 23.30
N PRO A 230 -13.73 11.70 22.16
CA PRO A 230 -13.96 12.43 20.92
C PRO A 230 -15.15 13.39 21.06
N PRO A 231 -14.99 14.69 20.76
CA PRO A 231 -16.09 15.64 20.86
C PRO A 231 -17.24 15.26 19.91
N SER A 232 -18.44 15.76 20.15
CA SER A 232 -19.63 15.43 19.33
C SER A 232 -19.46 15.76 17.85
N ASN A 233 -18.65 16.76 17.53
CA ASN A 233 -18.28 17.17 16.16
C ASN A 233 -16.99 16.53 15.66
N SER A 234 -16.50 15.43 16.29
CA SER A 234 -15.28 14.77 15.83
C SER A 234 -15.41 14.32 14.38
N ARG A 235 -14.34 14.51 13.61
CA ARG A 235 -14.26 14.11 12.18
C ARG A 235 -14.14 12.61 12.01
N TYR A 236 -13.65 11.93 13.05
CA TYR A 236 -13.34 10.51 13.04
C TYR A 236 -14.04 9.77 14.17
N GLY A 237 -14.22 8.48 13.98
CA GLY A 237 -14.79 7.57 14.94
C GLY A 237 -16.31 7.37 14.81
N ARG A 238 -17.05 8.29 14.17
CA ARG A 238 -18.50 8.16 13.97
C ARG A 238 -18.87 7.95 12.51
N PRO A 239 -19.89 7.13 12.20
CA PRO A 239 -20.44 7.05 10.85
C PRO A 239 -20.95 8.44 10.43
N PRO A 240 -20.72 8.86 9.18
CA PRO A 240 -21.32 10.11 8.68
C PRO A 240 -22.84 9.97 8.56
N ALA A 241 -23.57 11.07 8.68
CA ALA A 241 -25.02 11.11 8.49
C ALA A 241 -25.43 10.98 7.01
N GLU A 242 -24.51 11.33 6.09
CA GLU A 242 -24.71 11.29 4.63
C GLU A 242 -23.37 11.03 3.90
N ASP A 243 -23.42 10.60 2.64
CA ASP A 243 -22.22 10.46 1.82
C ASP A 243 -21.75 11.82 1.28
N THR A 244 -20.85 12.47 2.00
CA THR A 244 -20.18 13.69 1.56
C THR A 244 -19.01 13.45 0.60
N SER A 245 -18.63 12.19 0.35
CA SER A 245 -17.47 11.86 -0.49
C SER A 245 -17.77 11.91 -1.98
N GLY A 246 -19.03 11.73 -2.37
CA GLY A 246 -19.47 11.55 -3.75
C GLY A 246 -19.05 10.23 -4.38
N PHE A 247 -18.66 9.24 -3.56
CA PHE A 247 -18.27 7.90 -4.00
C PHE A 247 -19.35 6.84 -3.77
N GLY A 248 -20.49 7.19 -3.15
CA GLY A 248 -21.52 6.25 -2.74
C GLY A 248 -21.07 5.37 -1.58
N LEU A 249 -20.28 5.92 -0.65
CA LEU A 249 -19.87 5.22 0.57
C LEU A 249 -21.07 5.04 1.52
N PRO A 250 -21.09 3.98 2.33
CA PRO A 250 -22.14 3.76 3.34
C PRO A 250 -22.13 4.91 4.36
N PHE A 251 -23.29 5.17 4.93
CA PHE A 251 -23.52 6.15 5.97
C PHE A 251 -24.75 5.75 6.81
N GLY A 252 -24.92 6.39 7.96
CA GLY A 252 -26.13 6.20 8.77
C GLY A 252 -25.91 5.34 10.02
N PRO A 253 -26.95 5.26 10.88
CA PRO A 253 -26.84 4.71 12.23
C PRO A 253 -26.72 3.18 12.27
N GLU A 254 -26.94 2.46 11.17
CA GLU A 254 -26.78 1.01 11.07
C GLU A 254 -25.30 0.57 10.96
N TYR A 255 -24.41 1.53 10.77
CA TYR A 255 -22.97 1.29 10.69
C TYR A 255 -22.23 1.77 11.94
N GLU A 256 -21.02 1.28 12.10
CA GLU A 256 -20.04 1.78 13.04
C GLU A 256 -18.68 1.95 12.35
N VAL A 257 -17.84 2.84 12.88
CA VAL A 257 -16.46 2.98 12.39
C VAL A 257 -15.62 1.84 12.94
N LEU A 258 -14.89 1.19 12.06
CA LEU A 258 -13.98 0.12 12.45
C LEU A 258 -12.79 0.68 13.23
N CYS A 259 -12.52 0.10 14.40
CA CYS A 259 -11.28 0.23 15.12
C CYS A 259 -10.66 -1.16 15.34
N THR A 260 -9.38 -1.31 14.94
CA THR A 260 -8.60 -2.51 15.22
C THR A 260 -7.36 -2.10 16.02
N ASN A 261 -7.18 -2.68 17.20
CA ASN A 261 -6.03 -2.37 18.04
C ASN A 261 -4.74 -2.98 17.45
N PRO A 262 -3.76 -2.16 16.99
CA PRO A 262 -2.55 -2.67 16.35
C PRO A 262 -1.66 -3.49 17.29
N ALA A 263 -1.65 -3.20 18.57
CA ALA A 263 -0.85 -3.92 19.57
C ALA A 263 -1.52 -5.22 20.07
N SER A 264 -2.84 -5.40 19.82
CA SER A 264 -3.62 -6.54 20.31
C SER A 264 -4.80 -6.86 19.41
N LEU A 265 -4.51 -7.27 18.17
CA LEU A 265 -5.55 -7.65 17.18
C LEU A 265 -6.44 -8.78 17.74
N GLY A 266 -7.74 -8.56 17.70
CA GLY A 266 -8.78 -9.48 18.12
C GLY A 266 -9.09 -9.44 19.62
N ALA A 267 -8.10 -9.39 20.50
CA ALA A 267 -8.33 -9.32 21.93
C ALA A 267 -8.60 -7.90 22.44
N ASN A 268 -8.15 -6.90 21.71
CA ASN A 268 -8.27 -5.48 22.07
C ASN A 268 -7.76 -5.13 23.48
N GLU A 269 -6.77 -5.87 23.97
CA GLU A 269 -6.12 -5.55 25.24
C GLU A 269 -5.33 -4.25 25.11
N ARG A 270 -5.41 -3.38 26.13
CA ARG A 270 -4.56 -2.19 26.18
C ARG A 270 -3.11 -2.60 26.33
N ARG A 271 -2.30 -2.33 25.32
CA ARG A 271 -0.88 -2.67 25.25
C ARG A 271 -0.07 -1.53 24.69
N GLU A 272 1.23 -1.53 24.97
CA GLU A 272 2.18 -0.58 24.38
C GLU A 272 2.20 -0.73 22.86
N VAL A 273 2.13 0.41 22.15
CA VAL A 273 2.32 0.53 20.71
C VAL A 273 3.75 0.93 20.39
N THR A 274 4.25 0.47 19.25
CA THR A 274 5.62 0.75 18.80
C THR A 274 5.65 1.91 17.82
N THR A 275 5.96 3.10 18.36
CA THR A 275 6.07 4.33 17.56
C THR A 275 7.41 4.39 16.85
N TYR A 276 7.39 4.69 15.54
CA TYR A 276 8.56 5.08 14.78
C TYR A 276 8.32 6.39 14.06
N LEU A 277 9.29 7.29 14.12
CA LEU A 277 9.32 8.59 13.46
C LEU A 277 10.56 8.67 12.55
N ARG A 278 10.61 9.65 11.67
CA ARG A 278 11.85 10.01 10.96
C ARG A 278 12.78 10.75 11.91
N GLY A 279 14.10 10.58 11.70
CA GLY A 279 15.11 11.33 12.44
C GLY A 279 15.06 12.83 12.16
N GLU A 280 14.71 13.19 10.92
CA GLU A 280 14.47 14.59 10.54
C GLU A 280 13.04 15.00 10.88
N PRO A 281 12.82 16.18 11.48
CA PRO A 281 11.48 16.74 11.69
C PRO A 281 10.73 16.88 10.37
N PHE A 282 9.40 16.70 10.41
CA PHE A 282 8.57 16.90 9.22
C PHE A 282 8.56 18.40 8.85
N PRO A 283 8.73 18.73 7.55
CA PRO A 283 8.82 20.13 7.10
C PRO A 283 7.45 20.83 7.00
N GLY A 284 7.47 22.14 6.75
CA GLY A 284 6.34 22.93 6.30
C GLY A 284 5.21 23.07 7.31
N ILE A 285 4.00 23.32 6.80
CA ILE A 285 2.79 23.56 7.60
C ILE A 285 2.48 22.36 8.53
N LEU A 286 2.54 21.14 8.00
CA LEU A 286 2.30 19.95 8.82
C LEU A 286 3.37 19.79 9.91
N GLY A 287 4.62 20.16 9.64
CA GLY A 287 5.68 20.21 10.64
C GLY A 287 5.32 21.14 11.79
N GLY A 288 4.77 22.33 11.48
CA GLY A 288 4.26 23.27 12.48
C GLY A 288 3.12 22.66 13.32
N LEU A 289 2.18 21.98 12.70
CA LEU A 289 1.07 21.29 13.40
C LEU A 289 1.58 20.14 14.27
N MET A 290 2.63 19.43 13.86
CA MET A 290 3.28 18.41 14.69
C MET A 290 3.96 19.02 15.92
N VAL A 291 4.57 20.22 15.81
CA VAL A 291 5.08 20.94 16.98
C VAL A 291 3.97 21.24 17.99
N VAL A 292 2.77 21.65 17.53
CA VAL A 292 1.59 21.83 18.37
C VAL A 292 1.19 20.51 19.02
N MET A 293 1.11 19.44 18.25
CA MET A 293 0.73 18.10 18.74
C MET A 293 1.70 17.59 19.81
N TYR A 294 3.00 17.78 19.62
CA TYR A 294 4.00 17.38 20.63
C TYR A 294 4.11 18.34 21.82
N GLY A 295 3.45 19.50 21.78
CA GLY A 295 3.60 20.55 22.80
C GLY A 295 5.04 21.10 22.88
N GLY A 296 5.77 21.07 21.76
CA GLY A 296 7.16 21.50 21.66
C GLY A 296 7.87 20.89 20.44
N PRO A 297 9.21 20.92 20.40
CA PRO A 297 9.95 20.40 19.27
C PRO A 297 9.58 18.94 18.93
N GLN A 298 9.50 18.65 17.64
CA GLN A 298 9.35 17.26 17.16
C GLN A 298 10.55 16.44 17.64
N PRO A 299 10.36 15.17 18.03
CA PRO A 299 11.48 14.27 18.28
C PRO A 299 12.39 14.17 17.05
N SER A 300 13.70 14.16 17.25
CA SER A 300 14.70 14.08 16.19
C SER A 300 15.88 13.21 16.57
N ALA A 301 16.61 12.71 15.57
CA ALA A 301 17.78 11.87 15.72
C ALA A 301 18.72 12.02 14.51
N PRO A 302 20.01 11.69 14.65
CA PRO A 302 20.97 11.71 13.53
C PRO A 302 20.76 10.56 12.52
N THR A 303 20.01 9.52 12.90
CA THR A 303 19.68 8.36 12.06
C THR A 303 18.40 8.58 11.25
N ASN A 304 18.18 7.77 10.23
CA ASN A 304 16.99 7.90 9.35
C ASN A 304 15.68 7.78 10.11
N PHE A 305 15.64 6.95 11.15
CA PHE A 305 14.48 6.76 12.00
C PHE A 305 14.81 6.93 13.46
N LEU A 306 13.79 7.15 14.26
CA LEU A 306 13.90 7.10 15.71
C LEU A 306 12.68 6.38 16.33
N ARG A 307 12.91 5.72 17.46
CA ARG A 307 11.91 5.35 18.43
C ARG A 307 12.02 6.35 19.59
N PRO A 308 11.02 7.22 19.80
CA PRO A 308 11.12 8.25 20.84
C PRO A 308 11.12 7.65 22.25
N ALA A 309 11.61 8.38 23.24
CA ALA A 309 11.49 8.00 24.66
C ALA A 309 10.03 8.00 25.13
N ASP A 310 9.18 8.82 24.50
CA ASP A 310 7.74 8.82 24.75
C ASP A 310 7.14 7.48 24.33
N ARG A 311 6.46 6.82 25.28
CA ARG A 311 5.80 5.52 25.10
C ARG A 311 4.30 5.65 25.37
N TYR A 312 3.52 4.87 24.64
CA TYR A 312 2.05 4.92 24.75
C TYR A 312 1.47 3.51 24.77
N THR A 313 0.41 3.33 25.56
CA THR A 313 -0.50 2.19 25.38
C THR A 313 -1.70 2.61 24.57
N ALA A 314 -2.33 1.64 23.89
CA ALA A 314 -3.53 1.88 23.12
C ALA A 314 -4.54 0.73 23.24
N ALA A 315 -5.83 1.07 23.16
CA ALA A 315 -6.94 0.14 22.99
C ALA A 315 -8.05 0.81 22.18
N CYS A 316 -8.83 0.03 21.45
CA CYS A 316 -10.04 0.54 20.80
C CYS A 316 -11.14 0.73 21.86
N GLU A 317 -11.73 1.93 21.90
CA GLU A 317 -12.80 2.30 22.81
C GLU A 317 -13.94 3.00 22.08
N THR A 318 -15.14 2.83 22.62
CA THR A 318 -16.33 3.50 22.09
C THR A 318 -16.81 4.55 23.09
N HIS A 319 -16.86 5.81 22.66
CA HIS A 319 -17.34 6.94 23.45
C HIS A 319 -18.46 7.66 22.67
N ASP A 320 -19.68 7.68 23.19
CA ASP A 320 -20.84 8.33 22.55
C ASP A 320 -21.00 7.98 21.06
N GLY A 321 -20.81 6.71 20.70
CA GLY A 321 -20.88 6.20 19.35
C GLY A 321 -19.63 6.46 18.47
N ALA A 322 -18.61 7.10 19.01
CA ALA A 322 -17.30 7.20 18.36
C ALA A 322 -16.43 6.01 18.75
N ASN A 323 -16.04 5.19 17.77
CA ASN A 323 -15.13 4.05 17.98
C ASN A 323 -13.73 4.44 17.47
N VAL A 324 -12.76 4.54 18.38
CA VAL A 324 -11.43 5.11 18.14
C VAL A 324 -10.35 4.37 18.90
N LEU A 325 -9.09 4.51 18.46
CA LEU A 325 -7.91 4.02 19.18
C LEU A 325 -7.55 5.05 20.27
N MET A 326 -7.85 4.71 21.53
CA MET A 326 -7.53 5.56 22.68
C MET A 326 -6.10 5.34 23.14
N LEU A 327 -5.33 6.45 23.15
CA LEU A 327 -3.91 6.48 23.49
C LEU A 327 -3.72 7.00 24.92
N GLU A 328 -2.89 6.32 25.73
CA GLU A 328 -2.47 6.77 27.04
C GLU A 328 -0.94 6.79 27.15
N PRO A 329 -0.35 7.87 27.71
CA PRO A 329 1.08 7.94 27.93
C PRO A 329 1.54 6.98 29.02
N ILE A 330 2.74 6.42 28.89
CA ILE A 330 3.40 5.57 29.88
C ILE A 330 4.45 6.39 30.64
N GLY A 331 4.41 6.34 31.97
CA GLY A 331 5.44 6.98 32.80
C GLY A 331 5.53 8.50 32.59
N SER A 332 6.72 8.98 32.23
CA SER A 332 7.00 10.41 31.99
C SER A 332 6.73 10.86 30.55
N SER A 333 6.10 10.03 29.73
CA SER A 333 5.83 10.35 28.32
C SER A 333 4.92 11.58 28.17
N ARG A 334 5.20 12.39 27.18
CA ARG A 334 4.40 13.59 26.89
C ARG A 334 2.97 13.20 26.52
N ARG A 335 2.00 13.93 27.05
CA ARG A 335 0.63 13.87 26.54
C ARG A 335 0.62 14.65 25.21
N LEU A 336 0.18 14.00 24.14
CA LEU A 336 0.03 14.64 22.85
C LEU A 336 -1.22 15.54 22.84
N ASN A 337 -1.16 16.66 22.11
CA ASN A 337 -2.29 17.56 21.94
C ASN A 337 -3.04 17.25 20.65
N PRO A 338 -4.38 17.30 20.62
CA PRO A 338 -5.13 17.25 19.39
C PRO A 338 -4.67 18.33 18.40
N SER A 339 -4.55 18.00 17.12
CA SER A 339 -4.05 18.94 16.11
C SER A 339 -4.71 18.66 14.74
N PRO A 340 -5.19 19.69 14.02
CA PRO A 340 -5.12 21.12 14.37
C PRO A 340 -6.07 21.56 15.47
N ASP A 341 -7.11 20.79 15.79
CA ASP A 341 -8.09 21.07 16.84
C ASP A 341 -8.67 19.76 17.44
N PRO A 342 -9.45 19.82 18.53
CA PRO A 342 -9.97 18.59 19.18
C PRO A 342 -10.82 17.69 18.28
N SER A 343 -11.46 18.22 17.24
CA SER A 343 -12.29 17.41 16.32
C SER A 343 -11.47 16.42 15.48
N TRP A 344 -10.16 16.68 15.34
CA TRP A 344 -9.23 15.81 14.61
C TRP A 344 -8.57 14.74 15.48
N GLY A 345 -8.61 14.90 16.82
CA GLY A 345 -7.85 14.04 17.74
C GLY A 345 -6.35 14.07 17.43
N LEU A 346 -5.70 12.94 17.45
CA LEU A 346 -4.28 12.79 17.15
C LEU A 346 -4.03 12.32 15.70
N HIS A 347 -4.85 12.79 14.76
CA HIS A 347 -4.85 12.36 13.37
C HIS A 347 -3.47 12.40 12.70
N LEU A 348 -2.61 13.38 13.02
CA LEU A 348 -1.26 13.45 12.47
C LEU A 348 -0.36 12.28 12.92
N ALA A 349 -0.70 11.61 14.02
CA ALA A 349 0.04 10.47 14.55
C ALA A 349 -0.47 9.11 14.04
N ASP A 350 -1.67 9.03 13.44
CA ASP A 350 -2.34 7.77 13.08
C ASP A 350 -1.42 6.77 12.38
N GLY A 351 -0.61 7.21 11.42
CA GLY A 351 0.28 6.35 10.66
C GLY A 351 1.53 5.90 11.41
N ASN A 352 2.02 6.73 12.35
CA ASN A 352 3.34 6.54 12.94
C ASN A 352 3.30 6.04 14.38
N ILE A 353 2.20 6.26 15.09
CA ILE A 353 2.07 5.90 16.52
C ILE A 353 2.25 4.39 16.76
N ALA A 354 1.86 3.57 15.80
CA ALA A 354 1.98 2.12 15.83
C ALA A 354 2.68 1.56 14.57
N LEU A 355 3.58 2.33 13.95
CA LEU A 355 4.23 1.92 12.70
C LEU A 355 5.02 0.62 12.86
N GLY A 356 5.64 0.39 14.03
CA GLY A 356 6.34 -0.86 14.30
C GLY A 356 5.39 -2.05 14.37
N ASP A 357 4.21 -1.88 14.97
CA ASP A 357 3.20 -2.93 15.04
C ASP A 357 2.66 -3.27 13.64
N LEU A 358 2.45 -2.26 12.78
CA LEU A 358 2.03 -2.47 11.40
C LEU A 358 3.04 -3.29 10.60
N VAL A 359 4.33 -2.94 10.69
CA VAL A 359 5.40 -3.70 10.04
C VAL A 359 5.45 -5.12 10.56
N ALA A 360 5.40 -5.30 11.89
CA ALA A 360 5.36 -6.62 12.52
C ALA A 360 4.11 -7.45 12.14
N HIS A 361 2.97 -6.80 11.85
CA HIS A 361 1.80 -7.49 11.31
C HIS A 361 2.07 -8.04 9.92
N VAL A 362 2.66 -7.24 9.03
CA VAL A 362 3.03 -7.72 7.69
C VAL A 362 4.00 -8.90 7.80
N GLU A 363 5.00 -8.85 8.67
CA GLU A 363 5.93 -9.97 8.89
C GLU A 363 5.20 -11.26 9.29
N ARG A 364 4.29 -11.17 10.27
CA ARG A 364 3.47 -12.33 10.73
C ARG A 364 2.55 -12.86 9.63
N GLN A 365 1.93 -11.97 8.87
CA GLN A 365 1.06 -12.33 7.75
C GLN A 365 1.83 -12.96 6.60
N VAL A 366 3.03 -12.45 6.28
CA VAL A 366 3.94 -13.05 5.28
C VAL A 366 4.39 -14.44 5.69
N ALA A 367 4.66 -14.65 6.98
CA ALA A 367 5.00 -15.98 7.50
C ALA A 367 3.82 -16.98 7.39
N ALA A 368 2.59 -16.50 7.40
CA ALA A 368 1.36 -17.29 7.23
C ALA A 368 0.96 -17.54 5.76
N LEU A 369 1.62 -16.87 4.80
CA LEU A 369 1.34 -17.11 3.38
C LEU A 369 1.57 -18.59 3.01
N PRO A 370 0.69 -19.18 2.17
CA PRO A 370 0.89 -20.53 1.67
C PRO A 370 2.26 -20.65 1.00
N GLN A 371 3.11 -21.54 1.53
CA GLN A 371 4.39 -21.80 0.88
C GLN A 371 4.11 -22.41 -0.49
N ALA A 372 4.74 -21.88 -1.55
CA ALA A 372 4.72 -22.51 -2.85
C ALA A 372 5.19 -23.97 -2.67
N LYS A 373 4.31 -24.94 -2.97
CA LYS A 373 4.70 -26.35 -2.92
C LYS A 373 5.96 -26.48 -3.78
N LYS A 374 7.10 -26.85 -3.16
CA LYS A 374 8.29 -27.22 -3.92
C LYS A 374 7.81 -28.23 -4.96
N PRO A 375 8.14 -28.06 -6.26
CA PRO A 375 7.76 -29.06 -7.26
C PRO A 375 8.24 -30.42 -6.74
N ALA A 376 7.31 -31.35 -6.61
CA ALA A 376 7.63 -32.69 -6.15
C ALA A 376 8.80 -33.17 -7.03
N ASN A 377 9.92 -33.51 -6.39
CA ASN A 377 11.16 -33.92 -7.04
C ASN A 377 10.84 -34.62 -8.35
N ALA A 378 11.13 -34.00 -9.48
CA ALA A 378 11.11 -34.66 -10.76
C ALA A 378 12.06 -35.86 -10.58
N LYS A 379 11.48 -37.06 -10.42
CA LYS A 379 12.24 -38.31 -10.33
C LYS A 379 13.26 -38.23 -11.44
N LYS A 380 14.54 -38.12 -11.10
CA LYS A 380 15.64 -38.22 -12.06
C LYS A 380 15.41 -39.54 -12.81
N THR A 381 14.76 -39.45 -13.96
CA THR A 381 14.65 -40.56 -14.89
C THR A 381 16.08 -40.84 -15.32
N LYS A 382 16.63 -41.95 -14.81
CA LYS A 382 17.94 -42.44 -15.26
C LYS A 382 17.94 -42.48 -16.79
N PRO A 383 18.95 -41.92 -17.45
CA PRO A 383 19.00 -41.96 -18.90
C PRO A 383 18.94 -43.39 -19.38
N ARG A 384 17.88 -43.75 -20.11
CA ARG A 384 17.69 -45.06 -20.75
C ARG A 384 18.85 -45.23 -21.73
N LYS A 385 19.81 -46.14 -21.40
CA LYS A 385 20.92 -46.48 -22.28
C LYS A 385 20.35 -46.85 -23.66
N ALA A 386 20.53 -45.97 -24.62
CA ALA A 386 20.18 -46.22 -26.01
C ALA A 386 21.03 -47.39 -26.50
N LYS A 387 20.41 -48.57 -26.73
CA LYS A 387 21.05 -49.68 -27.43
C LYS A 387 21.41 -49.20 -28.84
N ARG A 388 22.69 -48.92 -29.04
CA ARG A 388 23.29 -48.53 -30.32
C ARG A 388 23.13 -49.71 -31.29
N ARG A 389 22.06 -49.74 -32.12
CA ARG A 389 21.96 -50.62 -33.26
C ARG A 389 23.06 -50.23 -34.26
N LYS A 390 24.13 -51.02 -34.38
CA LYS A 390 25.10 -50.99 -35.45
C LYS A 390 24.38 -51.23 -36.78
N ARG A 391 24.02 -50.22 -37.49
CA ARG A 391 23.63 -50.31 -38.91
C ARG A 391 24.92 -50.25 -39.72
N ALA A 392 25.34 -51.39 -40.27
CA ALA A 392 26.51 -51.53 -41.12
C ALA A 392 26.34 -50.55 -42.33
N ARG A 393 27.29 -49.66 -42.46
CA ARG A 393 27.45 -48.85 -43.66
C ARG A 393 27.98 -49.78 -44.77
N ARG A 394 27.13 -50.21 -45.70
CA ARG A 394 27.58 -50.71 -46.98
C ARG A 394 28.20 -49.54 -47.76
N THR A 395 29.46 -49.63 -48.08
CA THR A 395 30.21 -48.66 -48.82
C THR A 395 29.79 -48.62 -50.30
N ARG A 396 29.91 -47.50 -50.93
CA ARG A 396 29.50 -47.20 -52.33
C ARG A 396 30.22 -48.06 -53.41
N SER A 397 31.18 -48.92 -53.00
CA SER A 397 31.93 -49.80 -53.91
C SER A 397 31.20 -51.12 -54.21
N GLU A 398 30.31 -51.60 -53.30
CA GLU A 398 29.58 -52.85 -53.53
C GLU A 398 28.39 -52.69 -54.48
N ARG A 399 27.82 -51.49 -54.60
CA ARG A 399 26.73 -51.23 -55.59
C ARG A 399 27.20 -51.14 -57.05
N ARG A 400 28.50 -51.02 -57.33
CA ARG A 400 29.02 -50.98 -58.72
C ARG A 400 29.34 -52.38 -59.28
N ARG A 401 29.40 -53.45 -58.48
CA ARG A 401 29.67 -54.82 -58.95
C ARG A 401 28.40 -55.57 -59.37
N ASP A 402 27.24 -55.22 -58.86
CA ASP A 402 25.98 -55.90 -59.18
C ASP A 402 25.35 -55.42 -60.50
N VAL A 403 25.71 -54.27 -61.02
CA VAL A 403 25.14 -53.72 -62.27
C VAL A 403 25.89 -54.27 -63.52
N ARG A 404 27.11 -54.87 -63.39
CA ARG A 404 27.88 -55.41 -64.53
C ARG A 404 27.64 -56.90 -64.82
N ARG A 405 26.77 -57.59 -64.08
CA ARG A 405 26.50 -59.02 -64.30
C ARG A 405 25.16 -59.33 -64.93
N ARG A 406 24.42 -58.33 -65.43
CA ARG A 406 23.12 -58.57 -66.09
C ARG A 406 23.05 -58.14 -67.58
N SER A 407 24.19 -58.00 -68.24
CA SER A 407 24.23 -57.84 -69.67
C SER A 407 25.21 -58.82 -70.30
N TRP A 408 24.75 -60.02 -70.53
CA TRP A 408 25.27 -60.99 -71.47
C TRP A 408 24.64 -62.34 -71.26
N ARG A 409 23.58 -62.63 -71.99
CA ARG A 409 23.31 -63.93 -72.65
C ARG A 409 22.28 -63.76 -73.73
N PRO A 410 22.41 -64.55 -74.75
CA PRO A 410 21.87 -64.29 -76.12
C PRO A 410 20.39 -64.45 -76.23
#